data_8133e4925fd9ea71e2899ffbaad82af6
#
_entry.id   8133e4925fd9ea71e2899ffbaad82af6
#
_cell.length_a   1.000
_cell.length_b   1.000
_cell.length_c   1.000
_cell.angle_alpha   90.00
_cell.angle_beta   90.00
_cell.angle_gamma   90.00
#
_symmetry.space_group_name_H-M   'P 1'
#
loop_
_entity.id
_entity.type
_entity.pdbx_description
1 polymer ?
#
loop_
_entity_poly.entity_id
_entity_poly.type
_entity_poly.pdbx_seq_one_letter_code
_entity_poly.pdbx_strand_id
1 'polypeptide(L)'
;MNSRNRKYALLLVVAVAITATGTMAQAFAQQVSDGMDGYVLGTSGIYTGNPNECWYDDGEGNMLPCRIDTGDTAWMLTASALVLIMTPGVAFFYGGLTRSKNAVSTIGMVFIVIGLMSWQWVAWGYSLSFGPIDNDANMFMGSLQYVGFNDVSAWAPLGEVGPCTDTWSAAYQMQVFPEDEICSVGWPGTVPHQMFAMFQATFAIITPALIVGGLIDRMKFSALVIFILIWGTLVYDPIAHWVWGGGYIGNLDFDPDLSPSYGLDFAGGTVVHITSGFSALAAALVLGRRLGYGKVPMEPHNVPMVVLGASLLWFGWFGFNAGSEVMVDGITVSAWVVTNTATGVSSVTWLLMSWAHT
;
A
#
# COMPACT_ATOMS: atom_id res chain seq x y z
N MET A 1 -16.68 14.34 26.59
CA MET A 1 -16.38 13.02 27.15
C MET A 1 -15.67 13.20 28.47
N ASN A 2 -16.19 12.69 29.58
CA ASN A 2 -15.65 12.83 30.93
C ASN A 2 -14.26 12.15 31.00
N SER A 3 -13.34 12.63 31.83
CA SER A 3 -11.98 12.09 31.98
C SER A 3 -11.94 10.57 32.22
N ARG A 4 -12.94 10.05 32.91
CA ARG A 4 -13.14 8.62 33.18
C ARG A 4 -13.45 7.83 31.90
N ASN A 5 -14.28 8.35 31.00
CA ASN A 5 -14.60 7.70 29.73
C ASN A 5 -13.44 7.71 28.76
N ARG A 6 -12.54 8.72 28.84
CA ARG A 6 -11.29 8.75 28.07
C ARG A 6 -10.31 7.65 28.48
N LYS A 7 -10.21 7.38 29.78
CA LYS A 7 -9.36 6.29 30.31
C LYS A 7 -9.88 4.92 29.86
N TYR A 8 -11.19 4.70 29.89
CA TYR A 8 -11.76 3.42 29.43
C TYR A 8 -11.63 3.23 27.92
N ALA A 9 -11.81 4.27 27.11
CA ALA A 9 -11.60 4.21 25.68
C ALA A 9 -10.11 3.90 25.35
N LEU A 10 -9.18 4.53 26.06
CA LEU A 10 -7.76 4.26 25.90
C LEU A 10 -7.40 2.82 26.31
N LEU A 11 -7.94 2.35 27.45
CA LEU A 11 -7.72 0.97 27.93
C LEU A 11 -8.29 -0.06 26.97
N LEU A 12 -9.46 0.22 26.36
CA LEU A 12 -10.06 -0.66 25.36
C LEU A 12 -9.18 -0.73 24.10
N VAL A 13 -8.71 0.41 23.60
CA VAL A 13 -7.80 0.46 22.42
C VAL A 13 -6.49 -0.27 22.74
N VAL A 14 -5.92 -0.09 23.92
CA VAL A 14 -4.70 -0.78 24.34
C VAL A 14 -4.95 -2.28 24.50
N ALA A 15 -6.07 -2.69 25.09
CA ALA A 15 -6.43 -4.11 25.23
C ALA A 15 -6.64 -4.80 23.88
N VAL A 16 -7.34 -4.14 22.95
CA VAL A 16 -7.52 -4.64 21.57
C VAL A 16 -6.18 -4.71 20.83
N ALA A 17 -5.31 -3.71 21.00
CA ALA A 17 -3.96 -3.73 20.40
C ALA A 17 -3.11 -4.88 20.99
N ILE A 18 -3.14 -5.09 22.30
CA ILE A 18 -2.37 -6.17 22.96
C ILE A 18 -2.88 -7.56 22.56
N THR A 19 -4.20 -7.76 22.47
CA THR A 19 -4.77 -9.05 22.04
C THR A 19 -4.47 -9.30 20.56
N ALA A 20 -4.60 -8.31 19.71
CA ALA A 20 -4.27 -8.42 18.28
C ALA A 20 -2.77 -8.70 18.08
N THR A 21 -1.87 -8.00 18.80
CA THR A 21 -0.41 -8.26 18.72
C THR A 21 -0.04 -9.63 19.26
N GLY A 22 -0.76 -10.13 20.30
CA GLY A 22 -0.55 -11.47 20.84
C GLY A 22 -0.91 -12.57 19.83
N THR A 23 -2.05 -12.46 19.18
CA THR A 23 -2.47 -13.40 18.11
C THR A 23 -1.56 -13.32 16.88
N MET A 24 -1.12 -12.13 16.47
CA MET A 24 -0.16 -11.94 15.38
C MET A 24 1.21 -12.53 15.72
N ALA A 25 1.70 -12.32 16.94
CA ALA A 25 2.96 -12.90 17.38
C ALA A 25 2.89 -14.43 17.43
N GLN A 26 1.76 -15.02 17.81
CA GLN A 26 1.55 -16.46 17.77
C GLN A 26 1.49 -17.00 16.34
N ALA A 27 0.75 -16.34 15.43
CA ALA A 27 0.68 -16.71 14.03
C ALA A 27 2.06 -16.62 13.37
N PHE A 28 2.82 -15.55 13.64
CA PHE A 28 4.18 -15.38 13.15
C PHE A 28 5.15 -16.40 13.76
N ALA A 29 5.05 -16.67 15.06
CA ALA A 29 5.87 -17.70 15.71
C ALA A 29 5.54 -19.10 15.19
N GLN A 30 4.29 -19.37 14.85
CA GLN A 30 3.86 -20.61 14.23
C GLN A 30 4.41 -20.72 12.82
N GLN A 31 4.30 -19.69 11.99
CA GLN A 31 4.95 -19.65 10.68
C GLN A 31 6.46 -19.89 10.75
N VAL A 32 7.15 -19.34 11.75
CA VAL A 32 8.60 -19.54 11.94
C VAL A 32 8.90 -20.95 12.43
N SER A 33 8.13 -21.51 13.38
CA SER A 33 8.33 -22.89 13.87
C SER A 33 8.06 -23.91 12.80
N ASP A 34 7.02 -23.67 12.07
CA ASP A 34 6.57 -24.48 10.95
C ASP A 34 7.57 -24.44 9.79
N GLY A 35 8.30 -23.37 9.54
CA GLY A 35 9.40 -23.26 8.57
C GLY A 35 10.67 -24.04 8.96
N MET A 36 10.77 -24.55 10.20
CA MET A 36 11.92 -25.36 10.61
C MET A 36 11.71 -26.89 10.48
N ASP A 37 10.46 -27.36 10.30
CA ASP A 37 10.11 -28.77 10.32
C ASP A 37 9.79 -29.39 8.94
N GLY A 38 10.21 -28.78 7.85
CA GLY A 38 9.99 -29.33 6.49
C GLY A 38 8.54 -29.18 6.02
N TYR A 39 8.18 -27.98 5.59
CA TYR A 39 6.80 -27.50 5.40
C TYR A 39 6.11 -28.00 4.14
N VAL A 40 4.89 -28.41 4.34
CA VAL A 40 3.83 -28.35 3.35
C VAL A 40 3.06 -27.06 3.59
N LEU A 41 3.34 -26.02 2.83
CA LEU A 41 2.52 -24.82 2.79
C LEU A 41 1.11 -25.16 2.32
N GLY A 42 0.10 -24.59 2.95
CA GLY A 42 -1.29 -24.85 2.70
C GLY A 42 -1.58 -25.06 1.22
N THR A 43 -1.96 -26.24 0.94
CA THR A 43 -2.38 -26.90 -0.28
C THR A 43 -1.34 -27.41 -1.27
N SER A 44 -0.07 -26.96 -1.39
CA SER A 44 0.80 -27.64 -2.36
C SER A 44 2.30 -27.32 -2.40
N GLY A 45 2.89 -26.57 -1.51
CA GLY A 45 4.33 -26.29 -1.60
C GLY A 45 5.19 -27.02 -0.56
N ILE A 46 6.21 -27.76 -0.97
CA ILE A 46 7.24 -28.32 -0.09
C ILE A 46 8.46 -27.40 -0.12
N TYR A 47 8.83 -26.83 1.03
CA TYR A 47 10.08 -26.10 1.19
C TYR A 47 11.20 -27.05 1.59
N THR A 48 12.27 -27.10 0.79
CA THR A 48 13.39 -28.04 1.01
C THR A 48 14.51 -27.46 1.89
N GLY A 49 14.30 -26.28 2.49
CA GLY A 49 15.32 -25.59 3.29
C GLY A 49 16.24 -24.67 2.48
N ASN A 50 16.16 -24.66 1.17
CA ASN A 50 16.83 -23.70 0.32
C ASN A 50 15.81 -22.63 -0.13
N PRO A 51 16.00 -21.33 0.19
CA PRO A 51 15.07 -20.27 -0.18
C PRO A 51 14.87 -20.12 -1.70
N ASN A 52 15.70 -20.77 -2.52
CA ASN A 52 15.56 -20.78 -3.98
C ASN A 52 14.87 -22.05 -4.50
N GLU A 53 14.37 -22.92 -3.64
CA GLU A 53 13.76 -24.21 -3.99
C GLU A 53 12.38 -24.34 -3.35
N CYS A 54 11.43 -23.50 -3.75
CA CYS A 54 10.02 -23.76 -3.50
C CYS A 54 9.52 -24.76 -4.56
N TRP A 55 8.80 -25.79 -4.15
CA TRP A 55 8.22 -26.81 -5.03
C TRP A 55 6.75 -26.96 -4.67
N TYR A 56 5.87 -27.10 -5.64
CA TYR A 56 4.46 -27.40 -5.42
C TYR A 56 4.06 -28.68 -6.18
N ASP A 57 3.01 -29.33 -5.69
CA ASP A 57 2.42 -30.50 -6.37
C ASP A 57 1.36 -29.99 -7.37
N ASP A 58 1.50 -30.35 -8.64
CA ASP A 58 0.58 -29.97 -9.72
C ASP A 58 -0.79 -30.69 -9.65
N GLY A 59 -1.02 -31.51 -8.63
CA GLY A 59 -2.22 -32.34 -8.47
C GLY A 59 -2.15 -33.67 -9.26
N GLU A 60 -1.14 -33.87 -10.07
CA GLU A 60 -0.84 -35.13 -10.79
C GLU A 60 0.33 -35.89 -10.14
N GLY A 61 0.88 -35.34 -9.03
CA GLY A 61 2.01 -35.91 -8.29
C GLY A 61 3.38 -35.46 -8.81
N ASN A 62 3.44 -34.47 -9.71
CA ASN A 62 4.70 -33.87 -10.12
C ASN A 62 5.03 -32.68 -9.23
N MET A 63 6.28 -32.64 -8.76
CA MET A 63 6.78 -31.48 -7.99
C MET A 63 7.39 -30.45 -8.94
N LEU A 64 6.80 -29.27 -8.98
CA LEU A 64 7.20 -28.18 -9.86
C LEU A 64 7.80 -27.03 -9.05
N PRO A 65 8.88 -26.35 -9.50
CA PRO A 65 9.53 -25.30 -8.74
C PRO A 65 8.68 -24.02 -8.71
N CYS A 66 8.47 -23.45 -7.50
CA CYS A 66 7.95 -22.09 -7.38
C CYS A 66 9.05 -21.11 -7.80
N ARG A 67 8.71 -20.12 -8.61
CA ARG A 67 9.65 -19.10 -9.06
C ARG A 67 9.63 -17.87 -8.15
N ILE A 68 10.41 -17.86 -7.09
CA ILE A 68 10.78 -16.62 -6.43
C ILE A 68 12.07 -16.12 -7.06
N ASP A 69 12.01 -14.94 -7.70
CA ASP A 69 13.19 -14.26 -8.21
C ASP A 69 13.85 -13.42 -7.12
N THR A 70 15.15 -13.59 -6.95
CA THR A 70 15.91 -12.88 -5.92
C THR A 70 16.13 -11.41 -6.26
N GLY A 71 16.23 -11.08 -7.56
CA GLY A 71 16.35 -9.70 -8.03
C GLY A 71 15.06 -8.91 -7.79
N ASP A 72 13.92 -9.50 -8.18
CA ASP A 72 12.60 -8.92 -7.94
C ASP A 72 12.33 -8.75 -6.45
N THR A 73 12.64 -9.78 -5.64
CA THR A 73 12.48 -9.69 -4.18
C THR A 73 13.37 -8.61 -3.57
N ALA A 74 14.63 -8.50 -3.96
CA ALA A 74 15.53 -7.45 -3.50
C ALA A 74 15.06 -6.05 -3.92
N TRP A 75 14.54 -5.94 -5.15
CA TRP A 75 13.94 -4.71 -5.62
C TRP A 75 12.71 -4.33 -4.79
N MET A 76 11.80 -5.27 -4.52
CA MET A 76 10.60 -5.00 -3.74
C MET A 76 10.88 -4.64 -2.28
N LEU A 77 11.89 -5.25 -1.65
CA LEU A 77 12.38 -4.82 -0.32
C LEU A 77 12.86 -3.37 -0.35
N THR A 78 13.64 -3.01 -1.37
CA THR A 78 14.15 -1.64 -1.57
C THR A 78 13.01 -0.66 -1.87
N ALA A 79 12.12 -1.01 -2.81
CA ALA A 79 10.98 -0.18 -3.18
C ALA A 79 10.05 0.09 -1.99
N SER A 80 9.78 -0.92 -1.16
CA SER A 80 8.98 -0.76 0.06
C SER A 80 9.60 0.24 1.03
N ALA A 81 10.92 0.18 1.23
CA ALA A 81 11.63 1.15 2.07
C ALA A 81 11.58 2.57 1.48
N LEU A 82 11.71 2.69 0.14
CA LEU A 82 11.61 3.96 -0.59
C LEU A 82 10.21 4.56 -0.49
N VAL A 83 9.15 3.77 -0.58
CA VAL A 83 7.78 4.27 -0.41
C VAL A 83 7.49 4.62 1.04
N LEU A 84 7.96 3.81 2.00
CA LEU A 84 7.74 4.09 3.42
C LEU A 84 8.35 5.43 3.85
N ILE A 85 9.56 5.79 3.36
CA ILE A 85 10.21 7.07 3.70
C ILE A 85 9.45 8.29 3.15
N MET A 86 8.56 8.09 2.16
CA MET A 86 7.72 9.19 1.66
C MET A 86 6.75 9.69 2.73
N THR A 87 6.26 8.84 3.63
CA THR A 87 5.35 9.29 4.70
C THR A 87 6.03 10.27 5.68
N PRO A 88 7.23 10.04 6.22
CA PRO A 88 8.02 11.09 6.87
C PRO A 88 8.28 12.32 5.97
N GLY A 89 8.50 12.10 4.66
CA GLY A 89 8.60 13.20 3.68
C GLY A 89 7.37 14.10 3.69
N VAL A 90 6.17 13.53 3.64
CA VAL A 90 4.89 14.25 3.78
C VAL A 90 4.82 15.01 5.12
N ALA A 91 5.28 14.37 6.21
CA ALA A 91 5.29 15.01 7.53
C ALA A 91 6.14 16.28 7.56
N PHE A 92 7.35 16.24 6.99
CA PHE A 92 8.20 17.43 6.87
C PHE A 92 7.64 18.46 5.89
N PHE A 93 7.12 18.01 4.76
CA PHE A 93 6.50 18.89 3.77
C PHE A 93 5.34 19.69 4.38
N TYR A 94 4.37 19.00 5.00
CA TYR A 94 3.24 19.67 5.66
C TYR A 94 3.66 20.44 6.90
N GLY A 95 4.59 19.88 7.68
CA GLY A 95 5.14 20.54 8.86
C GLY A 95 5.75 21.90 8.52
N GLY A 96 6.53 21.99 7.45
CA GLY A 96 7.15 23.23 6.98
C GLY A 96 6.14 24.23 6.40
N LEU A 97 5.09 23.76 5.72
CA LEU A 97 4.02 24.59 5.14
C LEU A 97 3.07 25.18 6.18
N THR A 98 2.92 24.56 7.35
CA THR A 98 2.01 25.04 8.39
C THR A 98 2.63 26.17 9.21
N ARG A 99 1.84 26.82 10.05
CA ARG A 99 2.34 27.82 11.00
C ARG A 99 3.21 27.16 12.06
N SER A 100 4.28 27.82 12.51
CA SER A 100 5.27 27.31 13.47
C SER A 100 4.63 26.65 14.70
N LYS A 101 3.61 27.25 15.29
CA LYS A 101 2.91 26.72 16.48
C LYS A 101 2.21 25.38 16.26
N ASN A 102 1.95 25.00 15.02
CA ASN A 102 1.23 23.79 14.65
C ASN A 102 2.15 22.74 13.99
N ALA A 103 3.42 23.06 13.74
CA ALA A 103 4.36 22.19 13.05
C ALA A 103 4.49 20.81 13.73
N VAL A 104 4.73 20.79 15.03
CA VAL A 104 4.88 19.54 15.82
C VAL A 104 3.60 18.72 15.77
N SER A 105 2.43 19.36 15.92
CA SER A 105 1.15 18.65 15.82
C SER A 105 0.91 18.08 14.43
N THR A 106 1.24 18.82 13.38
CA THR A 106 1.09 18.37 11.99
C THR A 106 2.01 17.18 11.69
N ILE A 107 3.28 17.26 12.07
CA ILE A 107 4.24 16.16 11.91
C ILE A 107 3.75 14.93 12.69
N GLY A 108 3.30 15.12 13.94
CA GLY A 108 2.77 14.03 14.76
C GLY A 108 1.50 13.39 14.18
N MET A 109 0.63 14.19 13.54
CA MET A 109 -0.56 13.67 12.85
C MET A 109 -0.21 12.77 11.67
N VAL A 110 0.80 13.12 10.88
CA VAL A 110 1.26 12.29 9.77
C VAL A 110 1.99 11.05 10.31
N PHE A 111 2.84 11.23 11.32
CA PHE A 111 3.67 10.14 11.84
C PHE A 111 2.83 9.02 12.48
N ILE A 112 1.76 9.36 13.22
CA ILE A 112 0.89 8.35 13.84
C ILE A 112 0.18 7.46 12.80
N VAL A 113 -0.04 7.96 11.58
CA VAL A 113 -0.66 7.19 10.51
C VAL A 113 0.17 5.96 10.17
N ILE A 114 1.51 6.06 10.22
CA ILE A 114 2.40 4.92 9.96
C ILE A 114 2.04 3.76 10.89
N GLY A 115 2.00 3.99 12.20
CA GLY A 115 1.70 2.94 13.17
C GLY A 115 0.25 2.41 13.08
N LEU A 116 -0.72 3.32 12.89
CA LEU A 116 -2.13 2.94 12.80
C LEU A 116 -2.42 2.07 11.58
N MET A 117 -1.93 2.49 10.41
CA MET A 117 -2.19 1.76 9.17
C MET A 117 -1.34 0.49 9.07
N SER A 118 -0.11 0.46 9.55
CA SER A 118 0.67 -0.77 9.63
C SER A 118 -0.04 -1.83 10.47
N TRP A 119 -0.61 -1.44 11.61
CA TRP A 119 -1.37 -2.35 12.45
C TRP A 119 -2.69 -2.79 11.79
N GLN A 120 -3.45 -1.83 11.26
CA GLN A 120 -4.74 -2.10 10.59
C GLN A 120 -4.54 -3.02 9.38
N TRP A 121 -3.47 -2.79 8.61
CA TRP A 121 -3.14 -3.57 7.42
C TRP A 121 -2.91 -5.05 7.73
N VAL A 122 -2.08 -5.35 8.71
CA VAL A 122 -1.84 -6.73 9.14
C VAL A 122 -3.09 -7.33 9.81
N ALA A 123 -3.83 -6.53 10.60
CA ALA A 123 -4.98 -7.03 11.34
C ALA A 123 -6.14 -7.47 10.43
N TRP A 124 -6.47 -6.68 9.40
CA TRP A 124 -7.57 -6.99 8.46
C TRP A 124 -7.45 -6.29 7.10
N GLY A 125 -6.74 -5.15 6.99
CA GLY A 125 -6.76 -4.31 5.80
C GLY A 125 -6.24 -5.04 4.57
N TYR A 126 -5.16 -5.82 4.71
CA TYR A 126 -4.65 -6.63 3.62
C TYR A 126 -5.69 -7.64 3.12
N SER A 127 -6.37 -8.31 4.03
CA SER A 127 -7.42 -9.27 3.69
C SER A 127 -8.58 -8.62 2.94
N LEU A 128 -9.04 -7.46 3.41
CA LEU A 128 -10.12 -6.71 2.75
C LEU A 128 -9.72 -6.15 1.37
N SER A 129 -8.43 -5.90 1.16
CA SER A 129 -7.90 -5.38 -0.11
C SER A 129 -7.52 -6.46 -1.11
N PHE A 130 -6.94 -7.57 -0.66
CA PHE A 130 -6.35 -8.61 -1.52
C PHE A 130 -6.84 -10.02 -1.20
N GLY A 131 -7.83 -10.18 -0.33
CA GLY A 131 -8.44 -11.47 -0.05
C GLY A 131 -9.14 -12.03 -1.30
N PRO A 132 -9.11 -13.37 -1.49
CA PRO A 132 -9.69 -14.03 -2.65
C PRO A 132 -11.16 -13.67 -2.89
N ILE A 133 -11.59 -13.78 -4.15
CA ILE A 133 -12.96 -13.57 -4.59
C ILE A 133 -13.65 -14.94 -4.68
N ASP A 134 -14.33 -15.31 -3.61
CA ASP A 134 -15.03 -16.60 -3.50
C ASP A 134 -16.51 -16.51 -3.90
N ASN A 135 -17.05 -15.29 -3.98
CA ASN A 135 -18.47 -15.04 -4.29
C ASN A 135 -18.70 -13.58 -4.71
N ASP A 136 -19.90 -13.27 -5.20
CA ASP A 136 -20.27 -11.93 -5.71
C ASP A 136 -20.05 -10.79 -4.70
N ALA A 137 -20.18 -11.05 -3.41
CA ALA A 137 -19.93 -10.02 -2.39
C ALA A 137 -18.45 -9.64 -2.31
N ASN A 138 -17.56 -10.58 -2.60
CA ASN A 138 -16.12 -10.35 -2.62
C ASN A 138 -15.65 -9.51 -3.84
N MET A 139 -16.51 -9.18 -4.79
CA MET A 139 -16.23 -8.19 -5.83
C MET A 139 -16.08 -6.77 -5.27
N PHE A 140 -16.70 -6.47 -4.12
CA PHE A 140 -16.66 -5.16 -3.48
C PHE A 140 -15.68 -5.08 -2.32
N MET A 141 -15.31 -6.20 -1.72
CA MET A 141 -14.39 -6.28 -0.59
C MET A 141 -13.80 -7.69 -0.51
N GLY A 142 -12.50 -7.82 -0.41
CA GLY A 142 -11.83 -9.10 -0.30
C GLY A 142 -12.32 -9.96 0.86
N SER A 143 -12.09 -11.26 0.78
CA SER A 143 -12.45 -12.22 1.84
C SER A 143 -11.64 -11.99 3.12
N LEU A 144 -11.99 -12.68 4.20
CA LEU A 144 -11.26 -12.58 5.47
C LEU A 144 -10.15 -13.62 5.63
N GLN A 145 -9.74 -14.28 4.54
CA GLN A 145 -8.75 -15.36 4.58
C GLN A 145 -7.39 -14.89 5.12
N TYR A 146 -6.96 -13.69 4.75
CA TYR A 146 -5.64 -13.14 5.11
C TYR A 146 -5.64 -12.31 6.39
N VAL A 147 -6.70 -12.37 7.20
CA VAL A 147 -6.75 -11.65 8.48
C VAL A 147 -5.60 -12.09 9.39
N GLY A 148 -4.85 -11.12 9.91
CA GLY A 148 -3.65 -11.37 10.73
C GLY A 148 -2.47 -11.94 9.93
N PHE A 149 -2.47 -11.78 8.60
CA PHE A 149 -1.52 -12.42 7.67
C PHE A 149 -1.60 -13.95 7.68
N ASN A 150 -2.76 -14.51 8.04
CA ASN A 150 -3.01 -15.93 7.82
C ASN A 150 -2.86 -16.24 6.33
N ASP A 151 -2.27 -17.39 5.99
CA ASP A 151 -2.00 -17.84 4.63
C ASP A 151 -1.17 -16.87 3.75
N VAL A 152 -0.53 -15.86 4.36
CA VAL A 152 0.38 -14.94 3.67
C VAL A 152 1.81 -15.45 3.82
N SER A 153 2.30 -16.18 2.82
CA SER A 153 3.58 -16.89 2.87
C SER A 153 4.79 -15.97 2.70
N ALA A 154 5.85 -16.21 3.48
CA ALA A 154 7.17 -15.62 3.26
C ALA A 154 8.00 -16.39 2.20
N TRP A 155 7.56 -17.57 1.79
CA TRP A 155 8.32 -18.54 0.99
C TRP A 155 7.66 -18.86 -0.35
N ALA A 156 6.41 -18.50 -0.54
CA ALA A 156 5.66 -18.73 -1.77
C ALA A 156 5.09 -17.41 -2.30
N PRO A 157 4.92 -17.27 -3.62
CA PRO A 157 4.26 -16.10 -4.21
C PRO A 157 2.77 -16.07 -3.86
N LEU A 158 2.13 -14.92 -4.14
CA LEU A 158 0.68 -14.79 -4.10
C LEU A 158 0.08 -15.53 -5.30
N GLY A 159 -1.00 -16.27 -5.07
CA GLY A 159 -1.76 -16.96 -6.11
C GLY A 159 -1.38 -18.42 -6.29
N GLU A 160 -2.16 -19.11 -7.12
CA GLU A 160 -1.90 -20.48 -7.51
C GLU A 160 -0.77 -20.52 -8.55
N VAL A 161 0.08 -21.52 -8.47
CA VAL A 161 1.11 -21.78 -9.45
C VAL A 161 0.51 -22.74 -10.48
N GLY A 162 0.54 -22.39 -11.74
CA GLY A 162 -0.03 -23.18 -12.83
C GLY A 162 0.73 -22.96 -14.14
N PRO A 163 0.35 -23.66 -15.22
CA PRO A 163 0.94 -23.39 -16.52
C PRO A 163 0.69 -21.95 -16.94
N CYS A 164 1.72 -21.33 -17.54
CA CYS A 164 1.62 -19.97 -18.07
C CYS A 164 0.52 -19.92 -19.14
N THR A 165 -0.65 -19.42 -18.82
CA THR A 165 -1.72 -19.21 -19.80
C THR A 165 -1.65 -17.78 -20.32
N ASP A 166 -1.86 -17.62 -21.64
CA ASP A 166 -1.73 -16.34 -22.40
C ASP A 166 -2.63 -15.19 -21.92
N THR A 167 -3.55 -15.43 -21.00
CA THR A 167 -4.51 -14.45 -20.53
C THR A 167 -3.88 -13.27 -19.80
N TRP A 168 -2.73 -13.45 -19.18
CA TRP A 168 -2.03 -12.38 -18.46
C TRP A 168 -1.14 -11.53 -19.36
N SER A 169 -0.52 -12.14 -20.37
CA SER A 169 0.35 -11.47 -21.33
C SER A 169 -0.40 -10.45 -22.19
N ALA A 170 -1.68 -10.68 -22.47
CA ALA A 170 -2.51 -9.81 -23.29
C ALA A 170 -2.86 -8.46 -22.61
N ALA A 171 -3.01 -8.43 -21.29
CA ALA A 171 -3.38 -7.22 -20.57
C ALA A 171 -2.21 -6.25 -20.36
N TYR A 172 -0.99 -6.77 -20.18
CA TYR A 172 0.21 -5.96 -19.91
C TYR A 172 1.22 -5.96 -21.06
N GLN A 173 0.93 -6.60 -22.19
CA GLN A 173 1.84 -6.72 -23.36
C GLN A 173 3.22 -7.29 -23.00
N MET A 174 3.34 -8.14 -21.99
CA MET A 174 4.60 -8.57 -21.45
C MET A 174 4.83 -10.06 -21.62
N GLN A 175 6.00 -10.35 -22.13
CA GLN A 175 6.72 -11.61 -22.34
C GLN A 175 5.87 -12.87 -22.54
N VAL A 176 5.85 -13.32 -23.79
CA VAL A 176 5.47 -14.69 -24.16
C VAL A 176 6.46 -15.64 -23.50
N PHE A 177 6.03 -16.31 -22.43
CA PHE A 177 6.76 -17.45 -21.90
C PHE A 177 6.55 -18.65 -22.81
N PRO A 178 7.58 -19.52 -22.98
CA PRO A 178 7.39 -20.78 -23.67
C PRO A 178 6.27 -21.60 -23.05
N GLU A 179 5.51 -22.37 -23.88
CA GLU A 179 4.34 -23.16 -23.46
C GLU A 179 4.64 -24.22 -22.36
N ASP A 180 5.89 -24.42 -22.03
CA ASP A 180 6.40 -25.42 -21.07
C ASP A 180 6.84 -24.77 -19.74
N GLU A 181 6.76 -23.45 -19.59
CA GLU A 181 7.11 -22.78 -18.35
C GLU A 181 5.90 -22.60 -17.44
N ILE A 182 6.14 -22.78 -16.15
CA ILE A 182 5.12 -22.65 -15.11
C ILE A 182 5.20 -21.25 -14.55
N CYS A 183 4.09 -20.55 -14.59
CA CYS A 183 3.94 -19.23 -14.02
C CYS A 183 3.02 -19.28 -12.82
N SER A 184 3.20 -18.37 -11.88
CA SER A 184 2.14 -18.13 -10.92
C SER A 184 0.95 -17.47 -11.64
N VAL A 185 -0.21 -18.04 -11.47
CA VAL A 185 -1.46 -17.47 -11.97
C VAL A 185 -1.94 -16.47 -10.91
N GLY A 186 -1.52 -15.24 -11.03
CA GLY A 186 -1.88 -14.18 -10.10
C GLY A 186 -0.73 -13.20 -9.84
N TRP A 187 -1.06 -12.02 -9.41
CA TRP A 187 -0.10 -11.01 -8.95
C TRP A 187 0.58 -11.43 -7.66
N PRO A 188 1.82 -11.15 -7.49
CA PRO A 188 2.99 -11.10 -8.37
C PRO A 188 3.78 -12.40 -8.29
N GLY A 189 3.86 -13.08 -9.40
CA GLY A 189 4.41 -14.42 -9.52
C GLY A 189 5.85 -14.66 -9.13
N THR A 190 6.63 -13.63 -8.90
CA THR A 190 8.09 -13.75 -8.69
C THR A 190 8.56 -13.30 -7.32
N VAL A 191 7.68 -12.74 -6.49
CA VAL A 191 8.03 -12.25 -5.14
C VAL A 191 7.22 -12.98 -4.06
N PRO A 192 7.77 -13.16 -2.84
CA PRO A 192 7.05 -13.74 -1.73
C PRO A 192 5.77 -12.96 -1.42
N HIS A 193 4.68 -13.66 -1.10
CA HIS A 193 3.39 -13.06 -0.77
C HIS A 193 3.50 -12.02 0.36
N GLN A 194 4.26 -12.31 1.42
CA GLN A 194 4.51 -11.32 2.49
C GLN A 194 5.21 -10.07 1.99
N MET A 195 6.12 -10.19 1.01
CA MET A 195 6.82 -9.04 0.44
C MET A 195 5.86 -8.15 -0.33
N PHE A 196 5.00 -8.74 -1.15
CA PHE A 196 3.92 -8.02 -1.82
C PHE A 196 2.99 -7.32 -0.82
N ALA A 197 2.54 -8.07 0.20
CA ALA A 197 1.67 -7.52 1.24
C ALA A 197 2.29 -6.33 1.96
N MET A 198 3.60 -6.36 2.23
CA MET A 198 4.32 -5.26 2.87
C MET A 198 4.57 -4.09 1.91
N PHE A 199 4.79 -4.32 0.63
CA PHE A 199 4.83 -3.26 -0.36
C PHE A 199 3.50 -2.52 -0.43
N GLN A 200 2.40 -3.24 -0.54
CA GLN A 200 1.05 -2.69 -0.54
C GLN A 200 0.70 -1.97 0.78
N ALA A 201 1.24 -2.42 1.92
CA ALA A 201 1.11 -1.71 3.19
C ALA A 201 1.62 -0.27 3.12
N THR A 202 2.69 -0.01 2.37
CA THR A 202 3.27 1.33 2.25
C THR A 202 2.33 2.31 1.55
N PHE A 203 1.52 1.84 0.61
CA PHE A 203 0.46 2.62 -0.05
C PHE A 203 -0.74 2.86 0.88
N ALA A 204 -1.14 1.84 1.64
CA ALA A 204 -2.15 1.98 2.69
C ALA A 204 -1.75 3.01 3.77
N ILE A 205 -0.46 3.12 4.05
CA ILE A 205 0.09 4.09 5.01
C ILE A 205 0.10 5.51 4.44
N ILE A 206 0.63 5.70 3.22
CA ILE A 206 0.82 7.06 2.68
C ILE A 206 -0.50 7.71 2.30
N THR A 207 -1.49 6.95 1.85
CA THR A 207 -2.75 7.50 1.34
C THR A 207 -3.50 8.34 2.38
N PRO A 208 -3.80 7.86 3.60
CA PRO A 208 -4.40 8.70 4.62
C PRO A 208 -3.46 9.78 5.16
N ALA A 209 -2.14 9.61 5.08
CA ALA A 209 -1.19 10.65 5.42
C ALA A 209 -1.34 11.88 4.52
N LEU A 210 -1.66 11.69 3.23
CA LEU A 210 -1.95 12.79 2.30
C LEU A 210 -3.20 13.58 2.71
N ILE A 211 -4.23 12.92 3.27
CA ILE A 211 -5.46 13.57 3.73
C ILE A 211 -5.18 14.56 4.85
N VAL A 212 -4.17 14.31 5.69
CA VAL A 212 -3.82 15.19 6.82
C VAL A 212 -3.64 16.63 6.38
N GLY A 213 -3.14 16.88 5.16
CA GLY A 213 -3.01 18.23 4.59
C GLY A 213 -4.32 19.01 4.57
N GLY A 214 -5.45 18.35 4.30
CA GLY A 214 -6.80 18.90 4.37
C GLY A 214 -7.32 19.11 5.80
N LEU A 215 -6.71 18.48 6.81
CA LEU A 215 -7.17 18.46 8.19
C LEU A 215 -6.39 19.41 9.12
N ILE A 216 -5.25 19.92 8.66
CA ILE A 216 -4.36 20.80 9.44
C ILE A 216 -5.12 21.99 9.99
N ASP A 217 -4.89 22.33 11.27
CA ASP A 217 -5.55 23.41 12.01
C ASP A 217 -7.08 23.28 12.18
N ARG A 218 -7.66 22.12 11.87
CA ARG A 218 -9.12 21.91 11.85
C ARG A 218 -9.57 20.71 12.68
N MET A 219 -8.79 19.64 12.73
CA MET A 219 -9.16 18.37 13.37
C MET A 219 -8.34 18.16 14.65
N LYS A 220 -8.99 17.61 15.68
CA LYS A 220 -8.30 17.17 16.91
C LYS A 220 -7.56 15.86 16.66
N PHE A 221 -6.40 15.70 17.28
CA PHE A 221 -5.58 14.48 17.14
C PHE A 221 -6.36 13.18 17.45
N SER A 222 -7.15 13.15 18.52
CA SER A 222 -7.97 11.97 18.87
C SER A 222 -9.06 11.65 17.84
N ALA A 223 -9.61 12.67 17.18
CA ALA A 223 -10.57 12.48 16.10
C ALA A 223 -9.88 11.94 14.83
N LEU A 224 -8.65 12.40 14.56
CA LEU A 224 -7.84 11.88 13.46
C LEU A 224 -7.59 10.37 13.61
N VAL A 225 -7.18 9.91 14.79
CA VAL A 225 -6.90 8.49 15.04
C VAL A 225 -8.11 7.62 14.69
N ILE A 226 -9.30 8.01 15.16
CA ILE A 226 -10.55 7.28 14.85
C ILE A 226 -10.88 7.38 13.36
N PHE A 227 -10.75 8.58 12.79
CA PHE A 227 -11.02 8.82 11.36
C PHE A 227 -10.14 7.94 10.48
N ILE A 228 -8.82 7.88 10.72
CA ILE A 228 -7.88 7.11 9.90
C ILE A 228 -8.23 5.61 9.91
N LEU A 229 -8.55 5.03 11.06
CA LEU A 229 -8.90 3.61 11.14
C LEU A 229 -10.21 3.30 10.41
N ILE A 230 -11.24 4.12 10.61
CA ILE A 230 -12.52 3.94 9.92
C ILE A 230 -12.35 4.18 8.42
N TRP A 231 -11.65 5.23 8.03
CA TRP A 231 -11.43 5.58 6.63
C TRP A 231 -10.59 4.53 5.90
N GLY A 232 -9.52 4.02 6.53
CA GLY A 232 -8.72 2.93 6.00
C GLY A 232 -9.59 1.72 5.67
N THR A 233 -10.39 1.28 6.65
CA THR A 233 -11.23 0.09 6.51
C THR A 233 -12.39 0.26 5.53
N LEU A 234 -13.07 1.42 5.52
CA LEU A 234 -14.31 1.60 4.74
C LEU A 234 -14.09 2.28 3.39
N VAL A 235 -12.94 2.90 3.17
CA VAL A 235 -12.66 3.62 1.92
C VAL A 235 -11.42 3.07 1.22
N TYR A 236 -10.27 3.04 1.93
CA TYR A 236 -9.02 2.60 1.29
C TYR A 236 -9.07 1.12 0.89
N ASP A 237 -9.36 0.24 1.85
CA ASP A 237 -9.33 -1.20 1.62
C ASP A 237 -10.28 -1.63 0.48
N PRO A 238 -11.56 -1.17 0.44
CA PRO A 238 -12.44 -1.47 -0.69
C PRO A 238 -11.95 -0.92 -2.03
N ILE A 239 -11.43 0.32 -2.07
CA ILE A 239 -10.95 0.90 -3.34
C ILE A 239 -9.69 0.17 -3.83
N ALA A 240 -8.79 -0.20 -2.92
CA ALA A 240 -7.63 -1.02 -3.26
C ALA A 240 -8.06 -2.39 -3.82
N HIS A 241 -9.08 -3.00 -3.21
CA HIS A 241 -9.67 -4.24 -3.71
C HIS A 241 -10.28 -4.08 -5.10
N TRP A 242 -11.08 -3.03 -5.33
CA TRP A 242 -11.72 -2.78 -6.62
C TRP A 242 -10.72 -2.64 -7.76
N VAL A 243 -9.57 -2.02 -7.50
CA VAL A 243 -8.60 -1.64 -8.56
C VAL A 243 -7.47 -2.65 -8.66
N TRP A 244 -6.94 -3.11 -7.53
CA TRP A 244 -5.75 -3.95 -7.47
C TRP A 244 -5.99 -5.36 -6.94
N GLY A 245 -7.05 -5.56 -6.18
CA GLY A 245 -7.37 -6.85 -5.55
C GLY A 245 -8.23 -7.78 -6.40
N GLY A 246 -8.38 -7.52 -7.69
CA GLY A 246 -9.22 -8.31 -8.60
C GLY A 246 -10.72 -8.02 -8.50
N GLY A 247 -11.11 -6.97 -7.77
CA GLY A 247 -12.51 -6.58 -7.61
C GLY A 247 -13.08 -5.80 -8.80
N TYR A 248 -14.17 -5.10 -8.55
CA TYR A 248 -15.09 -4.48 -9.52
C TYR A 248 -14.48 -3.68 -10.68
N ILE A 249 -13.33 -3.00 -10.50
CA ILE A 249 -12.69 -2.17 -11.53
C ILE A 249 -11.53 -2.88 -12.21
N GLY A 250 -10.78 -3.71 -11.48
CA GLY A 250 -9.54 -4.34 -11.94
C GLY A 250 -9.69 -5.78 -12.43
N ASN A 251 -10.90 -6.37 -12.37
CA ASN A 251 -11.12 -7.73 -12.81
C ASN A 251 -11.25 -7.81 -14.34
N LEU A 252 -10.28 -8.46 -14.98
CA LEU A 252 -10.26 -8.68 -16.44
C LEU A 252 -11.20 -9.79 -16.89
N ASP A 253 -11.50 -10.76 -16.01
CA ASP A 253 -12.38 -11.90 -16.29
C ASP A 253 -13.85 -11.57 -16.08
N PHE A 254 -14.14 -10.35 -15.63
CA PHE A 254 -15.50 -9.90 -15.49
C PHE A 254 -16.16 -9.78 -16.87
N ASP A 255 -17.39 -10.30 -16.98
CA ASP A 255 -18.20 -10.28 -18.20
C ASP A 255 -18.09 -8.90 -18.86
N PRO A 256 -17.54 -8.80 -20.09
CA PRO A 256 -17.39 -7.52 -20.80
C PRO A 256 -18.70 -6.79 -20.99
N ASP A 257 -19.85 -7.48 -20.89
CA ASP A 257 -21.18 -6.88 -20.94
C ASP A 257 -21.57 -6.22 -19.59
N LEU A 258 -20.94 -6.61 -18.47
CA LEU A 258 -21.22 -6.09 -17.13
C LEU A 258 -20.16 -5.08 -16.64
N SER A 259 -18.95 -5.12 -17.15
CA SER A 259 -17.87 -4.17 -16.80
C SER A 259 -17.25 -3.56 -18.07
N PRO A 260 -17.86 -2.52 -18.63
CA PRO A 260 -17.33 -1.85 -19.83
C PRO A 260 -16.07 -1.00 -19.56
N SER A 261 -15.56 -0.94 -18.35
CA SER A 261 -14.48 -0.05 -17.97
C SER A 261 -13.46 -0.73 -17.07
N TYR A 262 -12.50 -1.41 -17.69
CA TYR A 262 -11.26 -1.76 -17.07
C TYR A 262 -10.47 -0.48 -16.72
N GLY A 263 -10.23 -0.26 -15.44
CA GLY A 263 -9.45 0.89 -14.94
C GLY A 263 -8.03 0.47 -14.63
N LEU A 264 -7.10 0.76 -15.52
CA LEU A 264 -5.68 0.55 -15.25
C LEU A 264 -5.17 1.61 -14.28
N ASP A 265 -4.69 1.17 -13.11
CA ASP A 265 -3.98 2.00 -12.13
C ASP A 265 -2.64 1.35 -11.80
N PHE A 266 -1.59 1.78 -12.48
CA PHE A 266 -0.25 1.20 -12.36
C PHE A 266 0.38 1.43 -10.98
N ALA A 267 0.28 2.64 -10.46
CA ALA A 267 0.99 3.04 -9.24
C ALA A 267 0.15 3.88 -8.25
N GLY A 268 -1.17 3.80 -8.29
CA GLY A 268 -2.02 4.44 -7.29
C GLY A 268 -2.61 5.79 -7.72
N GLY A 269 -2.74 6.04 -9.03
CA GLY A 269 -3.47 7.22 -9.52
C GLY A 269 -4.89 7.30 -8.94
N THR A 270 -5.60 6.19 -8.92
CA THR A 270 -6.94 6.07 -8.34
C THR A 270 -6.88 5.73 -6.86
N VAL A 271 -6.21 4.63 -6.51
CA VAL A 271 -6.21 4.07 -5.14
C VAL A 271 -5.62 5.05 -4.12
N VAL A 272 -4.54 5.76 -4.49
CA VAL A 272 -3.87 6.70 -3.58
C VAL A 272 -4.32 8.13 -3.83
N HIS A 273 -4.12 8.65 -5.05
CA HIS A 273 -4.20 10.10 -5.29
C HIS A 273 -5.63 10.61 -5.43
N ILE A 274 -6.48 9.97 -6.23
CA ILE A 274 -7.88 10.36 -6.34
C ILE A 274 -8.56 10.17 -4.98
N THR A 275 -8.37 9.01 -4.36
CA THR A 275 -9.02 8.66 -3.09
C THR A 275 -8.62 9.60 -1.96
N SER A 276 -7.33 9.90 -1.77
CA SER A 276 -6.87 10.84 -0.74
C SER A 276 -7.27 12.27 -1.06
N GLY A 277 -7.19 12.69 -2.33
CA GLY A 277 -7.51 14.05 -2.77
C GLY A 277 -8.97 14.41 -2.55
N PHE A 278 -9.91 13.57 -2.98
CA PHE A 278 -11.33 13.78 -2.75
C PHE A 278 -11.71 13.66 -1.28
N SER A 279 -11.07 12.77 -0.53
CA SER A 279 -11.28 12.68 0.92
C SER A 279 -10.79 13.93 1.66
N ALA A 280 -9.64 14.48 1.27
CA ALA A 280 -9.13 15.74 1.82
C ALA A 280 -10.05 16.91 1.47
N LEU A 281 -10.57 16.97 0.26
CA LEU A 281 -11.55 17.98 -0.16
C LEU A 281 -12.84 17.88 0.65
N ALA A 282 -13.44 16.69 0.73
CA ALA A 282 -14.65 16.45 1.50
C ALA A 282 -14.47 16.84 2.98
N ALA A 283 -13.38 16.40 3.59
CA ALA A 283 -13.05 16.74 4.97
C ALA A 283 -12.84 18.27 5.16
N ALA A 284 -12.18 18.93 4.20
CA ALA A 284 -11.98 20.38 4.26
C ALA A 284 -13.31 21.16 4.14
N LEU A 285 -14.25 20.68 3.32
CA LEU A 285 -15.59 21.28 3.19
C LEU A 285 -16.41 21.10 4.47
N VAL A 286 -16.40 19.91 5.07
CA VAL A 286 -17.13 19.60 6.31
C VAL A 286 -16.57 20.35 7.51
N LEU A 287 -15.24 20.39 7.66
CA LEU A 287 -14.57 21.06 8.78
C LEU A 287 -14.54 22.58 8.65
N GLY A 288 -14.72 23.10 7.45
CA GLY A 288 -14.75 24.52 7.18
C GLY A 288 -13.36 25.20 7.19
N ARG A 289 -13.35 26.52 7.41
CA ARG A 289 -12.12 27.34 7.32
C ARG A 289 -11.19 27.12 8.50
N ARG A 290 -9.87 27.21 8.26
CA ARG A 290 -8.86 27.23 9.34
C ARG A 290 -9.08 28.39 10.29
N LEU A 291 -8.70 28.19 11.56
CA LEU A 291 -8.70 29.27 12.57
C LEU A 291 -7.80 30.44 12.11
N GLY A 292 -8.40 31.62 11.99
CA GLY A 292 -7.70 32.81 11.53
C GLY A 292 -7.64 33.00 10.01
N TYR A 293 -8.31 32.16 9.22
CA TYR A 293 -8.37 32.32 7.76
C TYR A 293 -8.91 33.73 7.37
N GLY A 294 -8.15 34.40 6.51
CA GLY A 294 -8.46 35.77 6.07
C GLY A 294 -8.26 36.86 7.12
N LYS A 295 -7.76 36.51 8.33
CA LYS A 295 -7.50 37.47 9.42
C LYS A 295 -6.03 37.54 9.84
N VAL A 296 -5.29 36.48 9.67
CA VAL A 296 -3.86 36.37 9.96
C VAL A 296 -3.11 35.74 8.79
N PRO A 297 -1.86 36.11 8.55
CA PRO A 297 -1.01 35.44 7.54
C PRO A 297 -0.90 33.95 7.84
N MET A 298 -0.90 33.13 6.78
CA MET A 298 -0.76 31.67 6.85
C MET A 298 0.45 31.22 6.02
N GLU A 299 1.54 31.96 6.15
CA GLU A 299 2.78 31.69 5.43
C GLU A 299 3.49 30.44 5.96
N PRO A 300 4.19 29.70 5.10
CA PRO A 300 5.08 28.61 5.50
C PRO A 300 6.10 29.11 6.53
N HIS A 301 6.25 28.40 7.65
CA HIS A 301 7.20 28.83 8.67
C HIS A 301 8.63 28.34 8.41
N ASN A 302 8.83 27.30 7.61
CA ASN A 302 10.12 26.67 7.39
C ASN A 302 10.23 26.09 5.97
N VAL A 303 10.64 26.93 5.02
CA VAL A 303 10.82 26.50 3.61
C VAL A 303 11.91 25.43 3.44
N PRO A 304 13.08 25.48 4.13
CA PRO A 304 14.03 24.37 4.10
C PRO A 304 13.44 23.00 4.47
N MET A 305 12.55 22.96 5.47
CA MET A 305 11.82 21.74 5.86
C MET A 305 10.87 21.27 4.74
N VAL A 306 10.21 22.19 4.03
CA VAL A 306 9.36 21.87 2.88
C VAL A 306 10.20 21.23 1.77
N VAL A 307 11.37 21.82 1.45
CA VAL A 307 12.28 21.30 0.44
C VAL A 307 12.80 19.92 0.82
N LEU A 308 13.16 19.71 2.09
CA LEU A 308 13.56 18.39 2.59
C LEU A 308 12.45 17.36 2.39
N GLY A 309 11.22 17.69 2.77
CA GLY A 309 10.07 16.82 2.57
C GLY A 309 9.83 16.49 1.10
N ALA A 310 9.87 17.49 0.23
CA ALA A 310 9.75 17.31 -1.22
C ALA A 310 10.87 16.41 -1.80
N SER A 311 12.09 16.56 -1.29
CA SER A 311 13.24 15.74 -1.73
C SER A 311 13.07 14.27 -1.31
N LEU A 312 12.57 14.01 -0.10
CA LEU A 312 12.26 12.65 0.36
C LEU A 312 11.11 12.03 -0.45
N LEU A 313 10.11 12.82 -0.82
CA LEU A 313 9.04 12.39 -1.72
C LEU A 313 9.58 12.02 -3.10
N TRP A 314 10.42 12.86 -3.71
CA TRP A 314 11.03 12.56 -5.00
C TRP A 314 11.87 11.28 -4.95
N PHE A 315 12.73 11.17 -3.93
CA PHE A 315 13.57 9.98 -3.74
C PHE A 315 12.73 8.71 -3.59
N GLY A 316 11.67 8.75 -2.77
CA GLY A 316 10.78 7.61 -2.57
C GLY A 316 9.94 7.26 -3.80
N TRP A 317 9.70 8.23 -4.70
CA TRP A 317 8.88 8.02 -5.89
C TRP A 317 9.50 7.05 -6.90
N PHE A 318 10.79 6.81 -6.84
CA PHE A 318 11.42 5.75 -7.59
C PHE A 318 10.89 4.37 -7.18
N GLY A 319 10.75 4.13 -5.88
CA GLY A 319 10.08 2.92 -5.37
C GLY A 319 8.58 2.93 -5.61
N PHE A 320 7.93 4.10 -5.51
CA PHE A 320 6.50 4.24 -5.70
C PHE A 320 6.07 3.84 -7.11
N ASN A 321 6.69 4.40 -8.15
CA ASN A 321 6.33 4.12 -9.52
C ASN A 321 7.01 2.86 -10.06
N ALA A 322 8.34 2.79 -10.04
CA ALA A 322 9.04 1.66 -10.61
C ALA A 322 8.87 0.37 -9.77
N GLY A 323 8.65 0.49 -8.45
CA GLY A 323 8.30 -0.64 -7.60
C GLY A 323 6.93 -1.23 -7.90
N SER A 324 6.01 -0.46 -8.49
CA SER A 324 4.65 -0.93 -8.81
C SER A 324 4.60 -1.94 -9.95
N GLU A 325 5.68 -2.13 -10.68
CA GLU A 325 5.81 -3.26 -11.61
C GLU A 325 5.95 -4.60 -10.90
N VAL A 326 6.40 -4.57 -9.64
CA VAL A 326 6.61 -5.73 -8.77
C VAL A 326 7.69 -6.71 -9.27
N MET A 327 8.30 -6.45 -10.41
CA MET A 327 9.44 -7.18 -10.98
C MET A 327 10.48 -6.19 -11.55
N VAL A 328 11.62 -6.70 -11.99
CA VAL A 328 12.69 -5.90 -12.60
C VAL A 328 12.80 -6.21 -14.09
N ASP A 329 12.20 -5.34 -14.88
CA ASP A 329 12.16 -5.47 -16.33
C ASP A 329 12.27 -4.11 -17.04
N GLY A 330 11.93 -4.06 -18.33
CA GLY A 330 11.95 -2.85 -19.14
C GLY A 330 10.93 -1.79 -18.67
N ILE A 331 9.79 -2.19 -18.11
CA ILE A 331 8.76 -1.26 -17.59
C ILE A 331 9.26 -0.62 -16.30
N THR A 332 9.85 -1.39 -15.39
CA THR A 332 10.51 -0.88 -14.17
C THR A 332 11.52 0.20 -14.49
N VAL A 333 12.42 -0.07 -15.47
CA VAL A 333 13.44 0.89 -15.90
C VAL A 333 12.82 2.12 -16.55
N SER A 334 11.81 1.93 -17.41
CA SER A 334 11.08 3.04 -18.04
C SER A 334 10.39 3.91 -17.00
N ALA A 335 9.67 3.32 -16.06
CA ALA A 335 8.99 4.03 -14.96
C ALA A 335 9.98 4.85 -14.11
N TRP A 336 11.16 4.30 -13.82
CA TRP A 336 12.23 5.00 -13.12
C TRP A 336 12.67 6.27 -13.88
N VAL A 337 13.01 6.13 -15.17
CA VAL A 337 13.49 7.23 -16.01
C VAL A 337 12.43 8.30 -16.17
N VAL A 338 11.19 7.91 -16.46
CA VAL A 338 10.06 8.84 -16.65
C VAL A 338 9.76 9.59 -15.36
N THR A 339 9.77 8.92 -14.21
CA THR A 339 9.58 9.55 -12.90
C THR A 339 10.60 10.67 -12.65
N ASN A 340 11.88 10.40 -12.87
CA ASN A 340 12.93 11.40 -12.70
C ASN A 340 12.78 12.56 -13.67
N THR A 341 12.56 12.26 -14.96
CA THR A 341 12.46 13.26 -16.01
C THR A 341 11.26 14.18 -15.80
N ALA A 342 10.08 13.61 -15.50
CA ALA A 342 8.87 14.38 -15.27
C ALA A 342 9.01 15.33 -14.07
N THR A 343 9.58 14.84 -12.97
CA THR A 343 9.81 15.65 -11.77
C THR A 343 10.82 16.78 -12.02
N GLY A 344 11.92 16.47 -12.71
CA GLY A 344 12.93 17.47 -13.08
C GLY A 344 12.35 18.57 -13.98
N VAL A 345 11.64 18.19 -15.04
CA VAL A 345 10.99 19.14 -15.97
C VAL A 345 9.93 19.98 -15.23
N SER A 346 9.12 19.38 -14.37
CA SER A 346 8.13 20.11 -13.57
C SER A 346 8.79 21.16 -12.67
N SER A 347 9.89 20.81 -12.02
CA SER A 347 10.63 21.72 -11.15
C SER A 347 11.17 22.93 -11.91
N VAL A 348 11.77 22.73 -13.09
CA VAL A 348 12.28 23.79 -13.95
C VAL A 348 11.14 24.67 -14.48
N THR A 349 10.05 24.04 -14.95
CA THR A 349 8.87 24.76 -15.45
C THR A 349 8.27 25.66 -14.37
N TRP A 350 8.13 25.13 -13.16
CA TRP A 350 7.61 25.91 -12.03
C TRP A 350 8.51 27.10 -11.69
N LEU A 351 9.83 26.91 -11.69
CA LEU A 351 10.80 27.97 -11.45
C LEU A 351 10.68 29.09 -12.50
N LEU A 352 10.64 28.73 -13.78
CA LEU A 352 10.52 29.69 -14.88
C LEU A 352 9.19 30.46 -14.82
N MET A 353 8.09 29.80 -14.52
CA MET A 353 6.77 30.44 -14.35
C MET A 353 6.78 31.41 -13.15
N SER A 354 7.41 31.01 -12.04
CA SER A 354 7.53 31.87 -10.86
C SER A 354 8.34 33.14 -11.17
N TRP A 355 9.47 33.00 -11.89
CA TRP A 355 10.26 34.18 -12.32
C TRP A 355 9.51 35.08 -13.29
N ALA A 356 8.71 34.52 -14.19
CA ALA A 356 7.92 35.32 -15.12
C ALA A 356 6.76 36.07 -14.44
N HIS A 357 6.33 35.62 -13.26
CA HIS A 357 5.22 36.23 -12.51
C HIS A 357 5.67 37.29 -11.48
N THR A 358 6.92 37.24 -11.05
CA THR A 358 7.52 38.24 -10.12
C THR A 358 8.18 39.38 -10.87
#